data_cc558ededefaadfa689032fb6410eab5
#
_entry.id   cc558ededefaadfa689032fb6410eab5
#
_cell.length_a   1.000
_cell.length_b   1.000
_cell.length_c   1.000
_cell.angle_alpha   90.00
_cell.angle_beta   90.00
_cell.angle_gamma   90.00
#
_symmetry.space_group_name_H-M   'P 1'
#
loop_
_entity.id
_entity.type
_entity.pdbx_description
1 polymer ?
#
loop_
_entity_poly.entity_id
_entity_poly.type
_entity_poly.pdbx_seq_one_letter_code
_entity_poly.pdbx_strand_id
1 'polypeptide(L)'
;MELLDHKLISKPEIRPGTTYNYAYYPVLLKDESTLHRVMDELKKEGVLARRYFYPSLNTLPYIEKKYSCPVSEDVSVRVLSLPLFIGLEKTDKKKIASAVLKAI
;
A
#
# COMPACT_ATOMS: atom_id res chain seq x y z
N MET A 1 4.54 4.63 -10.86
CA MET A 1 4.03 3.74 -11.91
C MET A 1 2.70 4.22 -12.43
N GLU A 2 2.67 4.56 -13.70
CA GLU A 2 1.46 5.05 -14.35
C GLU A 2 0.35 3.99 -14.43
N LEU A 3 0.75 2.71 -14.43
CA LEU A 3 -0.19 1.59 -14.50
C LEU A 3 -1.20 1.56 -13.35
N LEU A 4 -0.88 2.23 -12.23
CA LEU A 4 -1.76 2.31 -11.06
C LEU A 4 -2.42 3.66 -10.90
N ASP A 5 -2.40 4.49 -11.93
CA ASP A 5 -3.11 5.77 -11.89
C ASP A 5 -4.61 5.52 -11.97
N HIS A 6 -5.26 5.62 -10.82
CA HIS A 6 -6.69 5.38 -10.69
C HIS A 6 -7.23 6.26 -9.56
N LYS A 7 -8.45 6.79 -9.74
CA LYS A 7 -9.06 7.70 -8.77
C LYS A 7 -9.29 7.09 -7.38
N LEU A 8 -9.35 5.75 -7.30
CA LEU A 8 -9.55 5.05 -6.04
C LEU A 8 -8.23 4.62 -5.36
N ILE A 9 -7.10 4.96 -5.97
CA ILE A 9 -5.77 4.66 -5.44
C ILE A 9 -5.02 5.97 -5.21
N SER A 10 -4.56 6.18 -3.99
CA SER A 10 -3.72 7.33 -3.65
C SER A 10 -2.29 6.88 -3.42
N LYS A 11 -1.35 7.70 -3.83
CA LYS A 11 0.09 7.48 -3.63
C LYS A 11 0.67 8.65 -2.86
N PRO A 12 1.80 8.47 -2.15
CA PRO A 12 2.45 9.58 -1.46
C PRO A 12 2.85 10.68 -2.44
N GLU A 13 2.64 11.91 -2.03
CA GLU A 13 3.05 13.06 -2.82
C GLU A 13 4.52 13.34 -2.61
N ILE A 14 5.27 13.43 -3.71
CA ILE A 14 6.70 13.71 -3.67
C ILE A 14 6.89 15.22 -3.73
N ARG A 15 7.53 15.79 -2.70
CA ARG A 15 7.76 17.23 -2.64
C ARG A 15 8.70 17.69 -3.76
N PRO A 16 8.48 18.89 -4.34
CA PRO A 16 9.38 19.43 -5.34
C PRO A 16 10.81 19.51 -4.81
N GLY A 17 11.78 19.17 -5.64
CA GLY A 17 13.19 19.15 -5.28
C GLY A 17 13.66 17.91 -4.54
N THR A 18 12.76 16.96 -4.27
CA THR A 18 13.08 15.71 -3.59
C THR A 18 13.28 14.61 -4.62
N THR A 19 14.35 13.82 -4.47
CA THR A 19 14.57 12.63 -5.26
C THR A 19 14.03 11.44 -4.49
N TYR A 20 13.04 10.75 -5.06
CA TYR A 20 12.43 9.60 -4.41
C TYR A 20 13.33 8.36 -4.57
N ASN A 21 13.66 7.70 -3.46
CA ASN A 21 14.58 6.57 -3.48
C ASN A 21 13.93 5.21 -3.76
N TYR A 22 12.59 5.17 -3.87
CA TYR A 22 11.82 3.96 -4.17
C TYR A 22 12.10 2.79 -3.20
N ALA A 23 12.38 3.10 -1.93
CA ALA A 23 12.57 2.08 -0.90
C ALA A 23 11.28 1.28 -0.67
N TYR A 24 10.13 1.95 -0.79
CA TYR A 24 8.80 1.34 -0.67
C TYR A 24 7.91 1.86 -1.78
N TYR A 25 6.88 1.08 -2.13
CA TYR A 25 5.84 1.55 -3.04
C TYR A 25 4.48 1.44 -2.34
N PRO A 26 4.17 2.38 -1.42
CA PRO A 26 2.91 2.34 -0.69
C PRO A 26 1.78 2.92 -1.54
N VAL A 27 0.61 2.29 -1.45
CA VAL A 27 -0.62 2.79 -2.06
C VAL A 27 -1.70 2.83 -1.00
N LEU A 28 -2.55 3.86 -1.04
CA LEU A 28 -3.70 3.98 -0.19
C LEU A 28 -4.93 3.53 -0.96
N LEU A 29 -5.64 2.57 -0.40
CA LEU A 29 -6.86 2.04 -0.97
C LEU A 29 -8.07 2.70 -0.32
N LYS A 30 -9.25 2.42 -0.82
CA LYS A 30 -10.49 3.05 -0.35
C LYS A 30 -10.77 2.73 1.12
N ASP A 31 -10.65 1.45 1.49
CA ASP A 31 -10.93 0.96 2.83
C ASP A 31 -10.22 -0.38 3.07
N GLU A 32 -10.37 -0.91 4.28
CA GLU A 32 -9.73 -2.18 4.64
C GLU A 32 -10.29 -3.37 3.87
N SER A 33 -11.58 -3.37 3.57
CA SER A 33 -12.20 -4.43 2.76
C SER A 33 -11.57 -4.50 1.38
N THR A 34 -11.36 -3.35 0.75
CA THR A 34 -10.68 -3.26 -0.55
C THR A 34 -9.25 -3.75 -0.45
N LEU A 35 -8.55 -3.40 0.65
CA LEU A 35 -7.18 -3.85 0.89
C LEU A 35 -7.10 -5.38 0.94
N HIS A 36 -8.01 -6.03 1.63
CA HIS A 36 -8.05 -7.49 1.71
C HIS A 36 -8.33 -8.12 0.34
N ARG A 37 -9.24 -7.54 -0.44
CA ARG A 37 -9.51 -8.03 -1.80
C ARG A 37 -8.27 -7.92 -2.68
N VAL A 38 -7.56 -6.80 -2.60
CA VAL A 38 -6.33 -6.60 -3.36
C VAL A 38 -5.27 -7.62 -2.95
N MET A 39 -5.09 -7.84 -1.65
CA MET A 39 -4.14 -8.85 -1.17
C MET A 39 -4.48 -10.24 -1.67
N ASP A 40 -5.75 -10.61 -1.67
CA ASP A 40 -6.21 -11.92 -2.16
C ASP A 40 -5.94 -12.09 -3.66
N GLU A 41 -6.25 -11.07 -4.46
CA GLU A 41 -5.98 -11.12 -5.90
C GLU A 41 -4.48 -11.21 -6.21
N LEU A 42 -3.66 -10.47 -5.46
CA LEU A 42 -2.20 -10.56 -5.61
C LEU A 42 -1.69 -11.93 -5.23
N LYS A 43 -2.22 -12.51 -4.16
CA LYS A 43 -1.83 -13.86 -3.70
C LYS A 43 -2.15 -14.92 -4.75
N LYS A 44 -3.27 -14.81 -5.45
CA LYS A 44 -3.63 -15.70 -6.56
C LYS A 44 -2.59 -15.70 -7.67
N GLU A 45 -1.93 -14.55 -7.85
CA GLU A 45 -0.87 -14.38 -8.85
C GLU A 45 0.52 -14.70 -8.29
N GLY A 46 0.60 -15.21 -7.06
CA GLY A 46 1.87 -15.53 -6.42
C GLY A 46 2.60 -14.32 -5.87
N VAL A 47 1.91 -13.20 -5.69
CA VAL A 47 2.50 -11.95 -5.19
C VAL A 47 2.08 -11.72 -3.76
N LEU A 48 3.05 -11.49 -2.87
CA LEU A 48 2.79 -11.16 -1.46
C LEU A 48 3.09 -9.68 -1.23
N ALA A 49 2.02 -8.90 -1.03
CA ALA A 49 2.14 -7.51 -0.63
C ALA A 49 2.16 -7.41 0.89
N ARG A 50 2.69 -6.33 1.43
CA ARG A 50 2.87 -6.19 2.87
C ARG A 50 2.12 -4.98 3.40
N ARG A 51 1.59 -5.13 4.60
CA ARG A 51 0.92 -4.04 5.33
C ARG A 51 1.95 -3.29 6.16
N TYR A 52 2.74 -2.44 5.55
CA TYR A 52 3.68 -1.57 6.23
C TYR A 52 3.06 -0.17 6.39
N PHE A 53 2.67 0.28 7.54
CA PHE A 53 2.79 -0.43 8.80
C PHE A 53 1.41 -0.57 9.43
N TYR A 54 1.16 -1.70 10.02
CA TYR A 54 -0.12 -2.01 10.64
C TYR A 54 0.15 -2.82 11.92
N PRO A 55 -0.57 -2.53 13.03
CA PRO A 55 -1.51 -1.43 13.20
C PRO A 55 -0.81 -0.09 13.50
N SER A 56 -1.59 1.00 13.64
CA SER A 56 -1.05 2.28 14.09
C SER A 56 -0.42 2.11 15.48
N LEU A 57 0.79 2.66 15.67
CA LEU A 57 1.56 2.42 16.90
C LEU A 57 0.85 2.85 18.17
N ASN A 58 0.02 3.88 18.10
CA ASN A 58 -0.73 4.36 19.28
C ASN A 58 -1.80 3.38 19.75
N THR A 59 -2.16 2.39 18.93
CA THR A 59 -3.19 1.39 19.26
C THR A 59 -2.61 0.08 19.82
N LEU A 60 -1.29 -0.04 19.91
CA LEU A 60 -0.66 -1.26 20.38
C LEU A 60 -0.96 -1.52 21.86
N PRO A 61 -1.19 -2.79 22.26
CA PRO A 61 -1.65 -3.09 23.62
C PRO A 61 -0.64 -2.76 24.71
N TYR A 62 0.64 -2.72 24.40
CA TYR A 62 1.69 -2.42 25.39
C TYR A 62 1.97 -0.92 25.55
N ILE A 63 1.25 -0.07 24.84
CA ILE A 63 1.37 1.38 25.01
C ILE A 63 0.50 1.79 26.20
N GLU A 64 1.12 2.28 27.26
CA GLU A 64 0.42 2.63 28.49
C GLU A 64 -0.50 3.84 28.31
N LYS A 65 0.01 4.89 27.68
CA LYS A 65 -0.75 6.11 27.43
C LYS A 65 -1.18 6.18 25.97
N LYS A 66 -2.49 6.03 25.75
CA LYS A 66 -3.06 6.06 24.41
C LYS A 66 -3.31 7.50 23.97
N TYR A 67 -2.79 7.85 22.82
CA TYR A 67 -3.08 9.11 22.14
C TYR A 67 -3.93 8.81 20.91
N SER A 68 -4.77 9.76 20.54
CA SER A 68 -5.53 9.68 19.30
C SER A 68 -4.65 10.16 18.14
N CYS A 69 -4.52 9.32 17.12
CA CYS A 69 -3.76 9.67 15.91
C CYS A 69 -4.65 9.34 14.69
N PRO A 70 -5.67 10.19 14.42
CA PRO A 70 -6.70 9.84 13.43
C PRO A 70 -6.15 9.59 12.03
N VAL A 71 -5.15 10.34 11.59
CA VAL A 71 -4.56 10.12 10.26
C VAL A 71 -3.81 8.78 10.21
N SER A 72 -2.98 8.51 11.22
CA SER A 72 -2.24 7.25 11.31
C SER A 72 -3.18 6.05 11.41
N GLU A 73 -4.23 6.17 12.21
CA GLU A 73 -5.22 5.11 12.39
C GLU A 73 -5.99 4.84 11.09
N ASP A 74 -6.37 5.88 10.36
CA ASP A 74 -7.04 5.75 9.06
C ASP A 74 -6.13 5.13 8.01
N VAL A 75 -4.92 5.65 7.87
CA VAL A 75 -3.98 5.19 6.84
C VAL A 75 -3.55 3.74 7.07
N SER A 76 -3.28 3.36 8.33
CA SER A 76 -2.76 2.02 8.64
C SER A 76 -3.69 0.88 8.21
N VAL A 77 -5.00 1.11 8.19
CA VAL A 77 -5.97 0.07 7.81
C VAL A 77 -6.15 -0.08 6.29
N ARG A 78 -5.65 0.87 5.51
CA ARG A 78 -5.85 0.86 4.05
C ARG A 78 -4.58 1.09 3.22
N VAL A 79 -3.42 1.16 3.86
CA VAL A 79 -2.14 1.28 3.16
C VAL A 79 -1.58 -0.11 2.86
N LEU A 80 -1.07 -0.28 1.66
CA LEU A 80 -0.46 -1.54 1.21
C LEU A 80 0.83 -1.22 0.48
N SER A 81 1.92 -1.88 0.84
CA SER A 81 3.19 -1.74 0.14
C SER A 81 3.31 -2.82 -0.92
N LEU A 82 3.41 -2.39 -2.16
CA LEU A 82 3.56 -3.29 -3.30
C LEU A 82 5.03 -3.67 -3.48
N PRO A 83 5.32 -4.84 -4.09
CA PRO A 83 6.70 -5.25 -4.34
C PRO A 83 7.43 -4.25 -5.22
N LEU A 84 8.64 -3.87 -4.81
CA LEU A 84 9.51 -2.99 -5.58
C LEU A 84 10.95 -3.38 -5.31
N PHE A 85 11.64 -3.87 -6.35
CA PHE A 85 13.04 -4.28 -6.24
C PHE A 85 13.74 -4.13 -7.59
N ILE A 86 15.06 -4.08 -7.54
CA ILE A 86 15.88 -4.03 -8.76
C ILE A 86 15.73 -5.36 -9.51
N GLY A 87 15.42 -5.30 -10.81
CA GLY A 87 15.21 -6.49 -11.61
C GLY A 87 13.73 -6.88 -11.76
N LEU A 88 12.82 -6.12 -11.18
CA LEU A 88 11.38 -6.33 -11.38
C LEU A 88 11.04 -6.10 -12.85
N GLU A 89 10.59 -7.14 -13.53
CA GLU A 89 10.32 -7.09 -14.96
C GLU A 89 9.02 -6.35 -15.28
N LYS A 90 8.93 -5.84 -16.51
CA LYS A 90 7.76 -5.10 -16.98
C LYS A 90 6.51 -5.97 -16.97
N THR A 91 6.63 -7.26 -17.27
CA THR A 91 5.52 -8.22 -17.23
C THR A 91 5.01 -8.40 -15.80
N ASP A 92 5.91 -8.46 -14.83
CA ASP A 92 5.55 -8.56 -13.42
C ASP A 92 4.84 -7.30 -12.93
N LYS A 93 5.29 -6.13 -13.36
CA LYS A 93 4.62 -4.86 -13.04
C LYS A 93 3.20 -4.81 -13.56
N LYS A 94 2.99 -5.26 -14.80
CA LYS A 94 1.66 -5.33 -15.41
C LYS A 94 0.75 -6.31 -14.66
N LYS A 95 1.29 -7.45 -14.26
CA LYS A 95 0.56 -8.46 -13.51
C LYS A 95 0.09 -7.92 -12.17
N ILE A 96 0.98 -7.25 -11.44
CA ILE A 96 0.66 -6.64 -10.15
C ILE A 96 -0.40 -5.55 -10.33
N ALA A 97 -0.22 -4.66 -11.29
CA ALA A 97 -1.15 -3.58 -11.56
C ALA A 97 -2.53 -4.11 -11.95
N SER A 98 -2.58 -5.13 -12.80
CA SER A 98 -3.85 -5.76 -13.23
C SER A 98 -4.60 -6.37 -12.05
N ALA A 99 -3.89 -7.06 -11.17
CA ALA A 99 -4.50 -7.67 -9.98
C ALA A 99 -5.07 -6.62 -9.04
N VAL A 100 -4.35 -5.53 -8.82
CA VAL A 100 -4.82 -4.41 -7.99
C VAL A 100 -6.07 -3.77 -8.59
N LEU A 101 -6.03 -3.45 -9.88
CA LEU A 101 -7.16 -2.79 -10.55
C LEU A 101 -8.39 -3.67 -10.63
N LYS A 102 -8.21 -4.98 -10.75
CA LYS A 102 -9.32 -5.95 -10.76
C LYS A 102 -10.03 -6.00 -9.42
N ALA A 103 -9.31 -5.82 -8.33
CA ALA A 103 -9.85 -5.95 -6.98
C ALA A 103 -10.54 -4.70 -6.45
N ILE A 104 -10.25 -3.54 -7.02
CA ILE A 104 -10.82 -2.26 -6.54
C ILE A 104 -12.19 -1.91 -7.18
#